data_c6af07c98d4864fee8b29bcc1299f3af
#
_entry.id   c6af07c98d4864fee8b29bcc1299f3af
#
_cell.length_a   1.000
_cell.length_b   1.000
_cell.length_c   1.000
_cell.angle_alpha   90.00
_cell.angle_beta   90.00
_cell.angle_gamma   90.00
#
_symmetry.space_group_name_H-M   'P 1'
#
loop_
_entity.id
_entity.type
_entity.pdbx_description
1 polymer ?
#
loop_
_entity_poly.entity_id
_entity_poly.type
_entity_poly.pdbx_seq_one_letter_code
_entity_poly.pdbx_strand_id
1 'polypeptide(L)'
;LPDYRWLGIDRGLNGGVGLSEATPIFYRYHELSPIESGNFWLTATPDTPPLRRTDGGRRRGGGRIVTWARFHHRETGKQLYVFNTHLTLRRGQSQLDSAELIATRAASRRAGTAVIVMGDFNNSAEDSETWRVATAQGLRDAWVLADEQRGPTTTYGGFGPPGDALTERVDWILVGGPVDVRWVETVLYNDGGRSPSDHYPVAAGLELP
;
A
#
# COMPACT_ATOMS: atom_id res chain seq x y z
N LEU A 1 18.56 -5.47 7.14
CA LEU A 1 17.62 -6.47 7.68
C LEU A 1 17.99 -7.84 7.12
N PRO A 2 18.75 -8.69 7.83
CA PRO A 2 19.29 -9.94 7.29
C PRO A 2 18.21 -10.94 6.89
N ASP A 3 17.08 -10.96 7.61
CA ASP A 3 15.99 -11.92 7.38
C ASP A 3 14.99 -11.48 6.33
N TYR A 4 15.19 -10.32 5.72
CA TYR A 4 14.28 -9.75 4.75
C TYR A 4 14.88 -9.74 3.35
N ARG A 5 13.99 -9.88 2.37
CA ARG A 5 14.22 -9.56 0.95
C ARG A 5 13.16 -8.54 0.53
N TRP A 6 13.34 -7.95 -0.63
CA TRP A 6 12.40 -6.96 -1.15
C TRP A 6 12.15 -7.15 -2.64
N LEU A 7 11.00 -6.65 -3.07
CA LEU A 7 10.53 -6.62 -4.46
C LEU A 7 10.08 -5.21 -4.79
N GLY A 8 10.18 -4.85 -6.04
CA GLY A 8 9.74 -3.57 -6.57
C GLY A 8 10.78 -2.87 -7.42
N ILE A 9 10.37 -1.77 -8.01
CA ILE A 9 11.23 -0.84 -8.75
C ILE A 9 10.92 0.58 -8.29
N ASP A 10 11.84 1.50 -8.52
CA ASP A 10 11.51 2.91 -8.38
C ASP A 10 10.60 3.39 -9.53
N ARG A 11 9.78 4.40 -9.27
CA ARG A 11 8.87 4.97 -10.29
C ARG A 11 9.57 5.83 -11.34
N GLY A 12 10.86 6.05 -11.18
CA GLY A 12 11.69 6.84 -12.09
C GLY A 12 12.17 6.09 -13.30
N LEU A 13 11.90 4.81 -13.41
CA LEU A 13 12.27 3.92 -14.52
C LEU A 13 13.74 3.55 -14.64
N ASN A 14 13.98 2.30 -14.94
CA ASN A 14 15.21 1.71 -15.45
C ASN A 14 16.17 1.10 -14.45
N GLY A 15 15.69 0.63 -13.29
CA GLY A 15 16.57 -0.13 -12.37
C GLY A 15 17.82 0.65 -11.93
N GLY A 16 17.85 1.93 -12.22
CA GLY A 16 18.88 2.83 -11.72
C GLY A 16 18.58 3.10 -10.25
N VAL A 17 19.54 2.87 -9.39
CA VAL A 17 19.58 3.38 -8.02
C VAL A 17 19.46 4.90 -8.13
N GLY A 18 18.27 5.40 -8.23
CA GLY A 18 17.97 6.80 -8.51
C GLY A 18 17.07 7.35 -7.43
N LEU A 19 17.18 8.56 -7.18
CA LEU A 19 16.50 9.52 -6.36
C LEU A 19 14.97 9.59 -6.56
N SER A 20 14.29 8.47 -6.84
CA SER A 20 12.87 8.41 -7.10
C SER A 20 12.17 7.54 -6.05
N GLU A 21 10.96 7.89 -5.71
CA GLU A 21 10.14 7.10 -4.78
C GLU A 21 9.86 5.70 -5.33
N ALA A 22 9.74 4.74 -4.41
CA ALA A 22 9.37 3.36 -4.69
C ALA A 22 8.28 2.92 -3.72
N THR A 23 7.55 1.87 -4.08
CA THR A 23 6.58 1.18 -3.24
C THR A 23 7.02 -0.27 -3.05
N PRO A 24 8.15 -0.53 -2.36
CA PRO A 24 8.71 -1.86 -2.22
C PRO A 24 7.85 -2.73 -1.30
N ILE A 25 7.92 -4.05 -1.52
CA ILE A 25 7.39 -5.05 -0.61
C ILE A 25 8.58 -5.75 0.03
N PHE A 26 8.78 -5.55 1.33
CA PHE A 26 9.74 -6.30 2.12
C PHE A 26 9.05 -7.52 2.71
N TYR A 27 9.70 -8.68 2.67
CA TYR A 27 9.15 -9.93 3.19
C TYR A 27 10.22 -10.77 3.87
N ARG A 28 9.83 -11.53 4.89
CA ARG A 28 10.69 -12.51 5.53
C ARG A 28 10.82 -13.73 4.64
N TYR A 29 12.01 -13.94 4.07
CA TYR A 29 12.22 -15.00 3.08
C TYR A 29 12.17 -16.41 3.67
N HIS A 30 12.32 -16.56 4.97
CA HIS A 30 12.14 -17.83 5.66
C HIS A 30 10.66 -18.23 5.78
N GLU A 31 9.74 -17.25 5.85
CA GLU A 31 8.29 -17.47 5.97
C GLU A 31 7.59 -17.45 4.61
N LEU A 32 8.02 -16.55 3.73
CA LEU A 32 7.36 -16.30 2.44
C LEU A 32 8.31 -16.55 1.27
N SER A 33 7.76 -17.17 0.24
CA SER A 33 8.45 -17.38 -1.05
C SER A 33 7.66 -16.69 -2.15
N PRO A 34 8.23 -15.72 -2.87
CA PRO A 34 7.54 -15.11 -4.01
C PRO A 34 7.41 -16.13 -5.15
N ILE A 35 6.19 -16.29 -5.69
CA ILE A 35 5.89 -17.15 -6.84
C ILE A 35 5.93 -16.31 -8.11
N GLU A 36 5.35 -15.12 -8.05
CA GLU A 36 5.33 -14.14 -9.11
C GLU A 36 5.32 -12.73 -8.53
N SER A 37 5.82 -11.76 -9.27
CA SER A 37 5.80 -10.37 -8.87
C SER A 37 5.87 -9.45 -10.07
N GLY A 38 5.48 -8.22 -9.89
CA GLY A 38 5.53 -7.22 -10.95
C GLY A 38 5.19 -5.82 -10.45
N ASN A 39 5.15 -4.94 -11.41
CA ASN A 39 4.78 -3.55 -11.17
C ASN A 39 3.79 -3.10 -12.25
N PHE A 40 2.95 -2.15 -11.91
CA PHE A 40 2.14 -1.45 -12.90
C PHE A 40 1.99 0.02 -12.52
N TRP A 41 1.78 0.87 -13.52
CA TRP A 41 1.64 2.31 -13.32
C TRP A 41 0.17 2.70 -13.19
N LEU A 42 -0.09 3.68 -12.33
CA LEU A 42 -1.41 4.26 -12.13
C LEU A 42 -1.69 5.32 -13.22
N THR A 43 -1.80 4.84 -14.45
CA THR A 43 -2.02 5.62 -15.67
C THR A 43 -2.99 4.89 -16.60
N ALA A 44 -3.42 5.56 -17.66
CA ALA A 44 -4.28 4.95 -18.69
C ALA A 44 -3.62 3.76 -19.44
N THR A 45 -2.29 3.62 -19.35
CA THR A 45 -1.52 2.50 -19.91
C THR A 45 -0.74 1.81 -18.81
N PRO A 46 -1.41 1.03 -17.92
CA PRO A 46 -0.80 0.56 -16.68
C PRO A 46 0.41 -0.36 -16.88
N ASP A 47 0.46 -1.11 -17.97
CA ASP A 47 1.52 -2.09 -18.24
C ASP A 47 2.69 -1.50 -19.05
N THR A 48 2.60 -0.21 -19.36
CA THR A 48 3.64 0.51 -20.10
C THR A 48 4.21 1.62 -19.22
N PRO A 49 5.53 1.65 -19.00
CA PRO A 49 6.16 2.73 -18.28
C PRO A 49 5.84 4.10 -18.90
N PRO A 50 5.39 5.08 -18.11
CA PRO A 50 5.12 6.41 -18.66
C PRO A 50 6.41 7.05 -19.20
N LEU A 51 6.29 7.69 -20.36
CA LEU A 51 7.41 8.43 -20.95
C LEU A 51 7.85 9.54 -20.00
N ARG A 52 9.14 9.61 -19.74
CA ARG A 52 9.75 10.72 -18.99
C ARG A 52 9.67 12.00 -19.82
N ARG A 53 9.03 13.02 -19.27
CA ARG A 53 9.15 14.37 -19.81
C ARG A 53 10.37 15.05 -19.18
N THR A 54 11.25 15.54 -20.01
CA THR A 54 12.30 16.48 -19.63
C THR A 54 11.78 17.89 -19.85
N ASP A 55 11.50 18.61 -18.78
CA ASP A 55 11.10 20.00 -18.85
C ASP A 55 12.24 20.86 -18.29
N GLY A 56 12.90 21.65 -19.15
CA GLY A 56 14.01 22.52 -18.76
C GLY A 56 15.20 21.82 -18.08
N GLY A 57 15.54 20.58 -18.48
CA GLY A 57 16.65 19.82 -17.87
C GLY A 57 16.31 19.14 -16.53
N ARG A 58 15.14 19.39 -15.96
CA ARG A 58 14.63 18.67 -14.76
C ARG A 58 13.81 17.47 -15.20
N ARG A 59 14.25 16.29 -14.82
CA ARG A 59 13.51 15.05 -15.03
C ARG A 59 12.27 15.09 -14.13
N ARG A 60 11.09 15.35 -14.69
CA ARG A 60 9.83 15.22 -13.97
C ARG A 60 9.29 13.80 -14.16
N GLY A 61 9.10 13.15 -13.05
CA GLY A 61 8.83 11.81 -12.65
C GLY A 61 8.00 10.90 -13.53
N GLY A 62 8.19 9.61 -13.29
CA GLY A 62 7.24 8.57 -13.65
C GLY A 62 5.91 8.76 -12.93
N GLY A 63 4.84 8.12 -13.43
CA GLY A 63 3.54 8.05 -12.76
C GLY A 63 3.63 7.34 -11.41
N ARG A 64 2.57 7.42 -10.61
CA ARG A 64 2.44 6.59 -9.41
C ARG A 64 2.45 5.11 -9.82
N ILE A 65 2.95 4.26 -8.94
CA ILE A 65 3.24 2.86 -9.23
C ILE A 65 2.65 1.96 -8.14
N VAL A 66 2.32 0.75 -8.53
CA VAL A 66 1.99 -0.35 -7.62
C VAL A 66 3.04 -1.44 -7.79
N THR A 67 3.62 -1.89 -6.70
CA THR A 67 4.36 -3.14 -6.64
C THR A 67 3.43 -4.23 -6.16
N TRP A 68 3.44 -5.39 -6.79
CA TRP A 68 2.64 -6.52 -6.35
C TRP A 68 3.45 -7.81 -6.36
N ALA A 69 3.06 -8.75 -5.50
CA ALA A 69 3.61 -10.09 -5.48
C ALA A 69 2.56 -11.11 -5.05
N ARG A 70 2.70 -12.33 -5.55
CA ARG A 70 2.05 -13.52 -5.03
C ARG A 70 3.06 -14.33 -4.24
N PHE A 71 2.73 -14.60 -2.99
CA PHE A 71 3.56 -15.35 -2.09
C PHE A 71 2.97 -16.72 -1.80
N HIS A 72 3.86 -17.67 -1.54
CA HIS A 72 3.59 -18.94 -0.88
C HIS A 72 4.09 -18.86 0.57
N HIS A 73 3.21 -19.09 1.53
CA HIS A 73 3.56 -19.20 2.93
C HIS A 73 4.12 -20.59 3.19
N ARG A 74 5.40 -20.67 3.56
CA ARG A 74 6.16 -21.92 3.57
C ARG A 74 5.62 -22.95 4.57
N GLU A 75 5.16 -22.50 5.72
CA GLU A 75 4.67 -23.38 6.79
C GLU A 75 3.28 -23.93 6.47
N THR A 76 2.35 -23.07 6.04
CA THR A 76 0.94 -23.45 5.84
C THR A 76 0.60 -23.89 4.43
N GLY A 77 1.49 -23.66 3.46
CA GLY A 77 1.22 -23.88 2.04
C GLY A 77 0.25 -22.90 1.39
N LYS A 78 -0.30 -21.96 2.13
CA LYS A 78 -1.27 -20.99 1.64
C LYS A 78 -0.63 -19.96 0.74
N GLN A 79 -1.43 -19.36 -0.11
CA GLN A 79 -0.99 -18.33 -1.03
C GLN A 79 -1.73 -17.02 -0.77
N LEU A 80 -1.04 -15.90 -1.00
CA LEU A 80 -1.62 -14.57 -0.87
C LEU A 80 -1.02 -13.62 -1.91
N TYR A 81 -1.84 -12.67 -2.34
CA TYR A 81 -1.38 -11.54 -3.13
C TYR A 81 -1.19 -10.32 -2.23
N VAL A 82 -0.10 -9.60 -2.44
CA VAL A 82 0.17 -8.32 -1.77
C VAL A 82 0.40 -7.26 -2.82
N PHE A 83 -0.22 -6.09 -2.64
CA PHE A 83 -0.07 -4.89 -3.46
C PHE A 83 0.38 -3.77 -2.54
N ASN A 84 1.40 -3.02 -2.92
CA ASN A 84 1.83 -1.81 -2.23
C ASN A 84 1.82 -0.62 -3.17
N THR A 85 1.24 0.49 -2.72
CA THR A 85 1.05 1.70 -3.54
C THR A 85 1.29 2.98 -2.76
N HIS A 86 1.41 4.10 -3.50
CA HIS A 86 1.37 5.44 -2.96
C HIS A 86 0.66 6.34 -3.98
N LEU A 87 -0.57 6.73 -3.70
CA LEU A 87 -1.38 7.56 -4.60
C LEU A 87 -0.87 9.00 -4.67
N THR A 88 -1.34 9.75 -5.64
CA THR A 88 -1.00 11.17 -5.74
C THR A 88 -1.64 11.97 -4.61
N LEU A 89 -0.95 13.00 -4.10
CA LEU A 89 -1.51 13.98 -3.17
C LEU A 89 -2.67 14.78 -3.77
N ARG A 90 -2.72 14.87 -5.10
CA ARG A 90 -3.75 15.65 -5.80
C ARG A 90 -5.05 14.86 -5.80
N ARG A 91 -5.95 15.20 -4.88
CA ARG A 91 -7.29 14.62 -4.78
C ARG A 91 -8.10 14.91 -6.04
N GLY A 92 -8.97 13.99 -6.43
CA GLY A 92 -9.85 14.11 -7.60
C GLY A 92 -9.75 12.90 -8.54
N GLN A 93 -10.15 13.08 -9.82
CA GLN A 93 -10.33 11.98 -10.78
C GLN A 93 -9.13 11.05 -10.90
N SER A 94 -7.91 11.58 -10.86
CA SER A 94 -6.70 10.75 -10.94
C SER A 94 -6.53 9.77 -9.76
N GLN A 95 -7.03 10.11 -8.56
CA GLN A 95 -7.05 9.17 -7.43
C GLN A 95 -8.16 8.13 -7.61
N LEU A 96 -9.32 8.53 -8.11
CA LEU A 96 -10.45 7.63 -8.37
C LEU A 96 -10.06 6.58 -9.41
N ASP A 97 -9.49 7.00 -10.54
CA ASP A 97 -9.01 6.12 -11.60
C ASP A 97 -7.94 5.15 -11.06
N SER A 98 -7.05 5.65 -10.19
CA SER A 98 -6.02 4.82 -9.55
C SER A 98 -6.62 3.79 -8.59
N ALA A 99 -7.56 4.19 -7.76
CA ALA A 99 -8.25 3.30 -6.83
C ALA A 99 -9.04 2.21 -7.56
N GLU A 100 -9.77 2.58 -8.63
CA GLU A 100 -10.50 1.65 -9.48
C GLU A 100 -9.58 0.62 -10.16
N LEU A 101 -8.45 1.08 -10.72
CA LEU A 101 -7.47 0.20 -11.35
C LEU A 101 -6.89 -0.80 -10.35
N ILE A 102 -6.53 -0.35 -9.14
CA ILE A 102 -6.03 -1.21 -8.07
C ILE A 102 -7.09 -2.23 -7.67
N ALA A 103 -8.32 -1.79 -7.39
CA ALA A 103 -9.41 -2.65 -6.99
C ALA A 103 -9.74 -3.71 -8.06
N THR A 104 -9.77 -3.32 -9.33
CA THR A 104 -10.00 -4.22 -10.48
C THR A 104 -8.91 -5.28 -10.59
N ARG A 105 -7.63 -4.89 -10.49
CA ARG A 105 -6.51 -5.84 -10.53
C ARG A 105 -6.49 -6.76 -9.32
N ALA A 106 -6.77 -6.25 -8.15
CA ALA A 106 -6.91 -7.04 -6.93
C ALA A 106 -8.08 -8.04 -7.02
N ALA A 107 -9.23 -7.60 -7.53
CA ALA A 107 -10.40 -8.45 -7.71
C ALA A 107 -10.14 -9.61 -8.68
N SER A 108 -9.37 -9.39 -9.77
CA SER A 108 -9.00 -10.43 -10.73
C SER A 108 -8.11 -11.54 -10.13
N ARG A 109 -7.48 -11.29 -8.97
CA ARG A 109 -6.60 -12.25 -8.27
C ARG A 109 -7.29 -13.01 -7.13
N ARG A 110 -8.52 -12.62 -6.80
CA ARG A 110 -9.21 -13.08 -5.59
C ARG A 110 -9.74 -14.50 -5.59
N ALA A 111 -9.90 -15.18 -6.71
CA ALA A 111 -10.56 -16.48 -6.82
C ALA A 111 -10.06 -17.48 -5.75
N GLY A 112 -10.62 -17.42 -4.53
CA GLY A 112 -10.25 -18.26 -3.38
C GLY A 112 -8.89 -17.94 -2.73
N THR A 113 -8.22 -16.86 -3.12
CA THR A 113 -6.90 -16.48 -2.60
C THR A 113 -7.00 -15.17 -1.81
N ALA A 114 -6.30 -15.09 -0.70
CA ALA A 114 -6.17 -13.86 0.08
C ALA A 114 -5.48 -12.76 -0.72
N VAL A 115 -6.01 -11.56 -0.65
CA VAL A 115 -5.44 -10.36 -1.28
C VAL A 115 -5.30 -9.27 -0.22
N ILE A 116 -4.12 -8.66 -0.16
CA ILE A 116 -3.81 -7.53 0.71
C ILE A 116 -3.39 -6.36 -0.19
N VAL A 117 -4.03 -5.22 -0.05
CA VAL A 117 -3.64 -3.97 -0.70
C VAL A 117 -3.30 -2.98 0.41
N MET A 118 -2.08 -2.45 0.38
CA MET A 118 -1.60 -1.53 1.41
C MET A 118 -0.90 -0.33 0.79
N GLY A 119 -0.80 0.76 1.55
CA GLY A 119 -0.03 1.94 1.16
C GLY A 119 -0.66 3.25 1.59
N ASP A 120 0.00 4.33 1.19
CA ASP A 120 -0.50 5.69 1.35
C ASP A 120 -1.44 6.05 0.19
N PHE A 121 -2.72 6.20 0.52
CA PHE A 121 -3.75 6.58 -0.46
C PHE A 121 -3.94 8.09 -0.56
N ASN A 122 -3.27 8.88 0.29
CA ASN A 122 -3.35 10.35 0.30
C ASN A 122 -4.80 10.88 0.35
N ASN A 123 -5.71 10.13 0.95
CA ASN A 123 -7.10 10.49 1.13
C ASN A 123 -7.67 9.83 2.39
N SER A 124 -8.69 10.44 2.98
CA SER A 124 -9.31 9.93 4.19
C SER A 124 -10.03 8.60 3.93
N ALA A 125 -9.80 7.62 4.79
CA ALA A 125 -10.60 6.40 4.81
C ALA A 125 -12.04 6.72 5.25
N GLU A 126 -12.98 5.87 4.83
CA GLU A 126 -14.41 5.88 5.17
C GLU A 126 -15.19 7.07 4.59
N ASP A 127 -14.64 8.28 4.61
CA ASP A 127 -15.33 9.49 4.15
C ASP A 127 -15.09 9.84 2.68
N SER A 128 -13.97 9.41 2.10
CA SER A 128 -13.60 9.80 0.74
C SER A 128 -14.25 8.94 -0.34
N GLU A 129 -14.46 9.53 -1.51
CA GLU A 129 -14.89 8.80 -2.70
C GLU A 129 -13.83 7.80 -3.15
N THR A 130 -12.53 8.14 -3.00
CA THR A 130 -11.41 7.24 -3.29
C THR A 130 -11.50 5.95 -2.49
N TRP A 131 -11.85 6.04 -1.20
CA TRP A 131 -12.03 4.86 -0.34
C TRP A 131 -13.24 4.02 -0.79
N ARG A 132 -14.37 4.67 -1.13
CA ARG A 132 -15.55 3.96 -1.64
C ARG A 132 -15.25 3.22 -2.93
N VAL A 133 -14.50 3.83 -3.85
CA VAL A 133 -14.08 3.20 -5.12
C VAL A 133 -13.14 2.03 -4.85
N ALA A 134 -12.13 2.21 -3.97
CA ALA A 134 -11.19 1.16 -3.62
C ALA A 134 -11.86 -0.07 -3.00
N THR A 135 -12.95 0.12 -2.24
CA THR A 135 -13.68 -0.96 -1.55
C THR A 135 -14.86 -1.52 -2.36
N ALA A 136 -15.29 -0.86 -3.43
CA ALA A 136 -16.48 -1.24 -4.19
C ALA A 136 -16.43 -2.63 -4.83
N GLN A 137 -15.23 -3.17 -5.14
CA GLN A 137 -15.05 -4.46 -5.78
C GLN A 137 -14.71 -5.59 -4.79
N GLY A 138 -15.14 -5.43 -3.52
CA GLY A 138 -15.05 -6.45 -2.48
C GLY A 138 -13.69 -6.50 -1.76
N LEU A 139 -12.86 -5.49 -1.89
CA LEU A 139 -11.86 -5.18 -0.90
C LEU A 139 -12.56 -4.58 0.32
N ARG A 140 -12.08 -4.91 1.50
CA ARG A 140 -12.65 -4.46 2.78
C ARG A 140 -11.53 -3.83 3.60
N ASP A 141 -11.82 -2.77 4.29
CA ASP A 141 -10.85 -2.07 5.12
C ASP A 141 -10.52 -2.89 6.37
N ALA A 142 -9.26 -3.20 6.58
CA ALA A 142 -8.81 -3.98 7.72
C ALA A 142 -9.08 -3.26 9.05
N TRP A 143 -8.98 -1.93 9.09
CA TRP A 143 -9.29 -1.16 10.29
C TRP A 143 -10.75 -1.35 10.72
N VAL A 144 -11.67 -1.33 9.76
CA VAL A 144 -13.12 -1.50 10.03
C VAL A 144 -13.45 -2.94 10.43
N LEU A 145 -12.71 -3.92 9.89
CA LEU A 145 -12.97 -5.36 10.14
C LEU A 145 -12.31 -5.89 11.40
N ALA A 146 -11.28 -5.22 11.91
CA ALA A 146 -10.45 -5.73 12.99
C ALA A 146 -11.26 -6.04 14.26
N ASP A 147 -11.01 -7.20 14.86
CA ASP A 147 -11.53 -7.55 16.17
C ASP A 147 -11.02 -6.58 17.26
N GLU A 148 -9.80 -6.04 17.06
CA GLU A 148 -9.18 -5.06 17.94
C GLU A 148 -8.48 -3.97 17.13
N GLN A 149 -8.75 -2.71 17.48
CA GLN A 149 -8.08 -1.52 16.94
C GLN A 149 -7.17 -0.92 18.02
N ARG A 150 -5.92 -0.59 17.65
CA ARG A 150 -4.92 -0.06 18.58
C ARG A 150 -4.32 1.24 18.06
N GLY A 151 -4.01 2.16 18.99
CA GLY A 151 -3.46 3.47 18.64
C GLY A 151 -4.51 4.43 18.09
N PRO A 152 -4.08 5.61 17.62
CA PRO A 152 -4.99 6.61 17.06
C PRO A 152 -5.48 6.21 15.68
N THR A 153 -6.63 6.74 15.26
CA THR A 153 -7.15 6.54 13.92
C THR A 153 -6.29 7.23 12.86
N THR A 154 -5.70 8.39 13.19
CA THR A 154 -4.85 9.12 12.24
C THR A 154 -3.56 8.38 11.92
N THR A 155 -3.14 8.40 10.67
CA THR A 155 -1.85 7.85 10.23
C THR A 155 -0.86 8.91 9.77
N TYR A 156 -1.27 10.19 9.70
CA TYR A 156 -0.41 11.31 9.35
C TYR A 156 -0.21 12.23 10.56
N GLY A 157 1.03 12.41 10.97
CA GLY A 157 1.41 13.17 12.17
C GLY A 157 2.35 14.34 11.94
N GLY A 158 2.94 14.46 10.74
CA GLY A 158 3.81 15.58 10.39
C GLY A 158 5.08 15.66 11.24
N PHE A 159 5.79 14.57 11.49
CA PHE A 159 7.01 14.46 12.30
C PHE A 159 6.86 14.79 13.80
N GLY A 160 5.69 15.21 14.23
CA GLY A 160 5.38 15.53 15.62
C GLY A 160 4.66 14.41 16.36
N PRO A 161 4.46 14.55 17.66
CA PRO A 161 3.55 13.67 18.39
C PRO A 161 2.13 13.83 17.84
N PRO A 162 1.29 12.78 17.94
CA PRO A 162 -0.09 12.87 17.51
C PRO A 162 -0.79 14.04 18.19
N GLY A 163 -1.33 14.95 17.38
CA GLY A 163 -2.15 16.06 17.86
C GLY A 163 -3.63 15.80 17.57
N ASP A 164 -4.51 16.33 18.40
CA ASP A 164 -5.96 16.19 18.26
C ASP A 164 -6.53 16.77 16.95
N ALA A 165 -5.73 17.57 16.24
CA ALA A 165 -6.13 18.23 14.99
C ALA A 165 -5.97 17.38 13.73
N LEU A 166 -5.22 16.28 13.79
CA LEU A 166 -4.96 15.41 12.65
C LEU A 166 -5.78 14.11 12.79
N THR A 167 -6.85 13.99 12.03
CA THR A 167 -7.80 12.88 12.13
C THR A 167 -7.83 12.01 10.87
N GLU A 168 -7.07 12.36 9.83
CA GLU A 168 -7.10 11.62 8.57
C GLU A 168 -6.29 10.33 8.66
N ARG A 169 -6.94 9.22 8.36
CA ARG A 169 -6.32 7.93 8.10
C ARG A 169 -6.09 7.80 6.61
N VAL A 170 -4.87 8.08 6.17
CA VAL A 170 -4.48 8.10 4.75
C VAL A 170 -3.72 6.85 4.32
N ASP A 171 -3.14 6.13 5.28
CA ASP A 171 -2.48 4.84 5.07
C ASP A 171 -3.48 3.71 5.36
N TRP A 172 -3.77 2.89 4.35
CA TRP A 172 -4.79 1.85 4.46
C TRP A 172 -4.20 0.47 4.25
N ILE A 173 -4.80 -0.52 4.93
CA ILE A 173 -4.68 -1.94 4.63
C ILE A 173 -6.07 -2.42 4.24
N LEU A 174 -6.23 -2.83 2.98
CA LEU A 174 -7.45 -3.41 2.47
C LEU A 174 -7.24 -4.90 2.24
N VAL A 175 -8.25 -5.70 2.56
CA VAL A 175 -8.19 -7.16 2.44
C VAL A 175 -9.31 -7.68 1.56
N GLY A 176 -9.02 -8.73 0.79
CA GLY A 176 -9.99 -9.42 -0.05
C GLY A 176 -9.81 -10.93 -0.01
N GLY A 177 -10.86 -11.68 -0.34
CA GLY A 177 -10.85 -13.13 -0.23
C GLY A 177 -10.94 -13.61 1.23
N PRO A 178 -10.46 -14.84 1.52
CA PRO A 178 -10.53 -15.45 2.84
C PRO A 178 -9.43 -14.88 3.74
N VAL A 179 -9.73 -13.80 4.44
CA VAL A 179 -8.84 -13.13 5.39
C VAL A 179 -9.65 -12.72 6.60
N ASP A 180 -9.22 -13.14 7.78
CA ASP A 180 -9.71 -12.66 9.06
C ASP A 180 -8.73 -11.63 9.61
N VAL A 181 -9.26 -10.50 10.09
CA VAL A 181 -8.46 -9.39 10.62
C VAL A 181 -8.56 -9.41 12.14
N ARG A 182 -7.51 -9.86 12.81
CA ARG A 182 -7.48 -9.98 14.27
C ARG A 182 -7.26 -8.65 14.97
N TRP A 183 -6.35 -7.87 14.44
CA TRP A 183 -6.08 -6.54 14.97
C TRP A 183 -5.47 -5.63 13.91
N VAL A 184 -5.65 -4.33 14.07
CA VAL A 184 -4.94 -3.29 13.33
C VAL A 184 -4.43 -2.25 14.31
N GLU A 185 -3.23 -1.74 14.07
CA GLU A 185 -2.57 -0.77 14.94
C GLU A 185 -1.94 0.36 14.14
N THR A 186 -2.21 1.59 14.55
CA THR A 186 -1.37 2.73 14.19
C THR A 186 -0.26 2.84 15.23
N VAL A 187 0.95 2.48 14.83
CA VAL A 187 2.10 2.37 15.73
C VAL A 187 2.70 3.74 16.02
N LEU A 188 2.61 4.16 17.26
CA LEU A 188 3.22 5.40 17.71
C LEU A 188 4.67 5.13 18.12
N TYR A 189 5.59 5.55 17.30
CA TYR A 189 7.01 5.48 17.59
C TYR A 189 7.64 6.87 17.48
N ASN A 190 8.36 7.26 18.51
CA ASN A 190 9.22 8.44 18.45
C ASN A 190 10.52 8.19 19.26
N ASP A 191 11.58 8.84 18.84
CA ASP A 191 12.85 8.84 19.54
C ASP A 191 13.17 10.28 19.95
N GLY A 192 13.16 10.53 21.26
CA GLY A 192 13.40 11.86 21.83
C GLY A 192 12.44 12.97 21.34
N GLY A 193 11.16 12.62 21.07
CA GLY A 193 10.14 13.54 20.58
C GLY A 193 10.13 13.74 19.06
N ARG A 194 10.92 12.97 18.31
CA ARG A 194 10.93 13.00 16.83
C ARG A 194 10.45 11.69 16.26
N SER A 195 9.52 11.77 15.32
CA SER A 195 9.11 10.63 14.52
C SER A 195 10.06 10.46 13.32
N PRO A 196 10.40 9.23 12.92
CA PRO A 196 11.27 8.96 11.77
C PRO A 196 10.61 9.29 10.43
N SER A 197 9.30 9.48 10.41
CA SER A 197 8.47 9.82 9.25
C SER A 197 7.38 10.79 9.70
N ASP A 198 6.81 11.52 8.76
CA ASP A 198 5.58 12.31 8.94
C ASP A 198 4.31 11.44 8.93
N HIS A 199 4.43 10.17 8.57
CA HIS A 199 3.40 9.15 8.72
C HIS A 199 3.72 8.18 9.85
N TYR A 200 2.68 7.65 10.51
CA TYR A 200 2.79 6.57 11.48
C TYR A 200 2.68 5.22 10.77
N PRO A 201 3.51 4.22 11.13
CA PRO A 201 3.36 2.88 10.61
C PRO A 201 2.00 2.29 10.96
N VAL A 202 1.38 1.59 10.00
CA VAL A 202 0.17 0.80 10.22
C VAL A 202 0.54 -0.68 10.18
N ALA A 203 0.16 -1.41 11.21
CA ALA A 203 0.38 -2.84 11.33
C ALA A 203 -0.96 -3.58 11.45
N ALA A 204 -1.03 -4.82 10.95
CA ALA A 204 -2.21 -5.66 11.08
C ALA A 204 -1.83 -7.12 11.34
N GLY A 205 -2.57 -7.77 12.23
CA GLY A 205 -2.56 -9.22 12.40
C GLY A 205 -3.66 -9.86 11.55
N LEU A 206 -3.24 -10.57 10.52
CA LEU A 206 -4.14 -11.22 9.55
C LEU A 206 -4.04 -12.74 9.67
N GLU A 207 -5.18 -13.41 9.65
CA GLU A 207 -5.27 -14.86 9.60
C GLU A 207 -5.79 -15.30 8.22
N LEU A 208 -5.10 -16.25 7.64
CA LEU A 208 -5.53 -16.88 6.39
C LEU A 208 -6.18 -18.21 6.75
N PRO A 209 -7.51 -18.37 6.67
CA PRO A 209 -8.22 -19.58 7.04
C PRO A 209 -7.98 -20.77 6.12
#